data_91f71ac0bf614cc1657549899d65a985
#
_entry.id   91f71ac0bf614cc1657549899d65a985
#
_cell.length_a   1.000
_cell.length_b   1.000
_cell.length_c   1.000
_cell.angle_alpha   90.00
_cell.angle_beta   90.00
_cell.angle_gamma   90.00
#
_symmetry.space_group_name_H-M   'P 1'
#
loop_
_entity.id
_entity.type
_entity.pdbx_description
1 polymer ?
#
loop_
_entity_poly.entity_id
_entity_poly.type
_entity_poly.pdbx_seq_one_letter_code
_entity_poly.pdbx_strand_id
1 'polypeptide(L)'
;KDTFVYTRNENSQITPFKPAIDLVIVSITDSDKVTTGVINTTLTPDASNMNMVFGRLLINNIHGSELTALVMPMQIEIFNDSKTWEIHTADTTTQMADDDLKFIDKLSSAYNSKPEVVNKPALSGVLNVNLSSPGPDIDGYIDVTPELSDTGANLEWLKFDWSGTSSTFDENPTAKATFGIYKGNPVQIYIQQAFPK
;
A
#
# COMPACT_ATOMS: atom_id res chain seq x y z
N LYS A 1 -23.65 -21.17 -3.13
CA LYS A 1 -22.23 -20.90 -2.89
C LYS A 1 -22.17 -19.90 -1.73
N ASP A 2 -21.69 -20.36 -0.58
CA ASP A 2 -21.52 -19.50 0.59
C ASP A 2 -20.13 -18.86 0.55
N THR A 3 -20.04 -17.62 0.97
CA THR A 3 -18.78 -16.85 0.99
C THR A 3 -18.46 -16.51 2.44
N PHE A 4 -17.27 -16.88 2.89
CA PHE A 4 -16.73 -16.46 4.18
C PHE A 4 -15.89 -15.23 3.99
N VAL A 5 -16.16 -14.20 4.80
CA VAL A 5 -15.39 -12.95 4.78
C VAL A 5 -14.66 -12.86 6.12
N TYR A 6 -13.34 -12.72 6.05
CA TYR A 6 -12.53 -12.40 7.21
C TYR A 6 -12.38 -10.88 7.33
N THR A 7 -12.76 -10.33 8.46
CA THR A 7 -12.53 -8.92 8.76
C THR A 7 -11.27 -8.79 9.62
N ARG A 8 -10.33 -8.01 9.15
CA ARG A 8 -9.09 -7.73 9.86
C ARG A 8 -9.37 -7.03 11.19
N ASN A 9 -8.63 -7.42 12.25
CA ASN A 9 -8.63 -6.65 13.48
C ASN A 9 -7.94 -5.30 13.25
N GLU A 10 -8.65 -4.20 13.51
CA GLU A 10 -8.16 -2.85 13.27
C GLU A 10 -7.20 -2.35 14.37
N ASN A 11 -7.09 -3.08 15.48
CA ASN A 11 -6.37 -2.62 16.66
C ASN A 11 -5.14 -3.47 17.00
N SER A 12 -4.87 -4.53 16.28
CA SER A 12 -3.72 -5.38 16.57
C SER A 12 -3.11 -6.01 15.32
N GLN A 13 -1.80 -6.02 15.28
CA GLN A 13 -1.03 -6.75 14.28
C GLN A 13 -1.02 -8.23 14.67
N ILE A 14 -1.30 -9.07 13.70
CA ILE A 14 -1.30 -10.53 13.86
C ILE A 14 -0.27 -11.15 12.94
N THR A 15 0.44 -12.15 13.44
CA THR A 15 1.34 -12.97 12.62
C THR A 15 0.54 -13.85 11.67
N PRO A 16 1.13 -14.34 10.58
CA PRO A 16 0.45 -15.21 9.63
C PRO A 16 -0.19 -16.42 10.32
N PHE A 17 -1.40 -16.76 9.90
CA PHE A 17 -2.11 -17.90 10.45
C PHE A 17 -2.93 -18.62 9.38
N LYS A 18 -3.22 -19.88 9.64
CA LYS A 18 -4.15 -20.67 8.83
C LYS A 18 -5.54 -20.61 9.48
N PRO A 19 -6.59 -20.20 8.75
CA PRO A 19 -7.92 -20.16 9.31
C PRO A 19 -8.42 -21.58 9.62
N ALA A 20 -8.95 -21.78 10.82
CA ALA A 20 -9.67 -22.98 11.18
C ALA A 20 -11.17 -22.72 11.01
N ILE A 21 -11.80 -23.43 10.10
CA ILE A 21 -13.23 -23.29 9.80
C ILE A 21 -13.88 -24.64 10.01
N ASP A 22 -14.81 -24.71 10.97
CA ASP A 22 -15.64 -25.89 11.18
C ASP A 22 -17.08 -25.57 10.78
N LEU A 23 -17.62 -26.36 9.85
CA LEU A 23 -19.03 -26.29 9.45
C LEU A 23 -19.81 -27.38 10.15
N VAL A 24 -20.74 -27.00 10.99
CA VAL A 24 -21.60 -27.95 11.67
C VAL A 24 -22.94 -28.05 10.95
N ILE A 25 -23.24 -29.20 10.37
CA ILE A 25 -24.55 -29.48 9.78
C ILE A 25 -25.46 -29.93 10.89
N VAL A 26 -26.40 -29.08 11.28
CA VAL A 26 -27.35 -29.34 12.36
C VAL A 26 -28.54 -30.17 11.84
N SER A 27 -29.06 -29.80 10.66
CA SER A 27 -30.17 -30.50 10.00
C SER A 27 -30.16 -30.25 8.51
N ILE A 28 -30.76 -31.13 7.74
CA ILE A 28 -31.00 -30.97 6.31
C ILE A 28 -32.49 -30.99 6.07
N THR A 29 -33.03 -30.01 5.36
CA THR A 29 -34.43 -29.95 4.95
C THR A 29 -34.50 -30.00 3.43
N ASP A 30 -35.28 -30.91 2.88
CA ASP A 30 -35.49 -31.01 1.44
C ASP A 30 -36.54 -30.00 0.91
N SER A 31 -36.78 -30.02 -0.42
CA SER A 31 -37.76 -29.15 -1.07
C SER A 31 -39.20 -29.39 -0.58
N ASP A 32 -39.51 -30.59 -0.11
CA ASP A 32 -40.82 -31.00 0.38
C ASP A 32 -41.00 -30.74 1.88
N LYS A 33 -40.02 -30.03 2.47
CA LYS A 33 -39.97 -29.66 3.89
C LYS A 33 -39.81 -30.85 4.86
N VAL A 34 -39.34 -31.98 4.35
CA VAL A 34 -38.96 -33.11 5.22
C VAL A 34 -37.57 -32.77 5.80
N THR A 35 -37.53 -32.72 7.13
CA THR A 35 -36.31 -32.38 7.86
C THR A 35 -35.72 -33.64 8.49
N THR A 36 -34.41 -33.82 8.33
CA THR A 36 -33.70 -34.85 9.09
C THR A 36 -33.69 -34.49 10.57
N GLY A 37 -33.59 -35.50 11.43
CA GLY A 37 -33.25 -35.26 12.84
C GLY A 37 -31.88 -34.52 12.97
N VAL A 38 -31.55 -34.07 14.18
CA VAL A 38 -30.26 -33.42 14.46
C VAL A 38 -29.10 -34.33 14.08
N ILE A 39 -28.29 -33.91 13.12
CA ILE A 39 -27.18 -34.72 12.60
C ILE A 39 -25.87 -34.41 13.34
N ASN A 40 -25.63 -33.14 13.68
CA ASN A 40 -24.38 -32.62 14.31
C ASN A 40 -23.09 -33.15 13.65
N THR A 41 -23.08 -33.20 12.33
CA THR A 41 -21.88 -33.57 11.58
C THR A 41 -21.03 -32.35 11.36
N THR A 42 -19.79 -32.42 11.83
CA THR A 42 -18.78 -31.37 11.57
C THR A 42 -18.02 -31.69 10.30
N LEU A 43 -17.97 -30.72 9.38
CA LEU A 43 -17.09 -30.73 8.21
C LEU A 43 -16.01 -29.69 8.44
N THR A 44 -14.77 -30.12 8.44
CA THR A 44 -13.59 -29.22 8.51
C THR A 44 -13.01 -29.09 7.11
N PRO A 45 -13.27 -27.98 6.40
CA PRO A 45 -12.67 -27.75 5.09
C PRO A 45 -11.14 -27.70 5.20
N ASP A 46 -10.46 -28.24 4.19
CA ASP A 46 -9.00 -28.16 4.13
C ASP A 46 -8.56 -26.73 3.85
N ALA A 47 -8.12 -26.03 4.88
CA ALA A 47 -7.54 -24.69 4.81
C ALA A 47 -6.01 -24.71 4.80
N SER A 48 -5.38 -25.87 4.56
CA SER A 48 -3.92 -26.02 4.60
C SER A 48 -3.18 -25.09 3.64
N ASN A 49 -3.82 -24.74 2.50
CA ASN A 49 -3.27 -23.83 1.48
C ASN A 49 -3.69 -22.36 1.67
N MET A 50 -4.50 -22.06 2.69
CA MET A 50 -4.88 -20.68 3.02
C MET A 50 -3.89 -20.14 4.04
N ASN A 51 -3.28 -19.01 3.73
CA ASN A 51 -2.44 -18.25 4.66
C ASN A 51 -2.98 -16.84 4.76
N MET A 52 -3.49 -16.51 5.95
CA MET A 52 -3.98 -15.16 6.25
C MET A 52 -2.82 -14.34 6.77
N VAL A 53 -2.59 -13.17 6.17
CA VAL A 53 -1.50 -12.27 6.50
C VAL A 53 -2.02 -10.89 6.88
N PHE A 54 -1.32 -10.22 7.78
CA PHE A 54 -1.56 -8.82 8.11
C PHE A 54 -0.64 -7.96 7.25
N GLY A 55 -1.24 -7.12 6.39
CA GLY A 55 -0.51 -6.34 5.41
C GLY A 55 -0.60 -4.83 5.65
N ARG A 56 0.33 -4.10 5.01
CA ARG A 56 0.29 -2.65 4.85
C ARG A 56 0.90 -2.23 3.52
N LEU A 57 0.52 -1.05 3.02
CA LEU A 57 1.15 -0.44 1.84
C LEU A 57 2.16 0.61 2.31
N LEU A 58 3.44 0.40 2.06
CA LEU A 58 4.49 1.38 2.32
C LEU A 58 4.78 2.19 1.06
N ILE A 59 4.78 3.50 1.16
CA ILE A 59 5.25 4.42 0.14
C ILE A 59 6.28 5.37 0.75
N ASN A 60 7.40 5.61 0.06
CA ASN A 60 8.50 6.41 0.57
C ASN A 60 8.62 7.75 -0.16
N ASN A 61 9.08 8.78 0.55
CA ASN A 61 9.44 10.04 -0.06
C ASN A 61 10.56 9.86 -1.07
N ILE A 62 10.45 10.57 -2.19
CA ILE A 62 11.49 10.61 -3.22
C ILE A 62 11.82 12.06 -3.57
N HIS A 63 12.98 12.26 -4.19
CA HIS A 63 13.38 13.56 -4.73
C HIS A 63 14.20 13.39 -6.00
N GLY A 64 14.15 14.40 -6.84
CA GLY A 64 14.93 14.42 -8.08
C GLY A 64 14.84 15.73 -8.83
N SER A 65 15.40 15.74 -10.05
CA SER A 65 15.35 16.90 -10.91
C SER A 65 13.94 17.16 -11.43
N GLU A 66 13.61 18.42 -11.55
CA GLU A 66 12.40 18.89 -12.22
C GLU A 66 12.39 18.57 -13.73
N LEU A 67 13.53 18.20 -14.29
CA LEU A 67 13.70 17.84 -15.70
C LEU A 67 13.50 16.35 -15.99
N THR A 68 13.38 15.51 -14.95
CA THR A 68 13.28 14.07 -15.11
C THR A 68 12.04 13.51 -14.42
N ALA A 69 11.46 12.47 -15.01
CA ALA A 69 10.40 11.73 -14.35
C ALA A 69 10.93 11.04 -13.09
N LEU A 70 10.09 10.95 -12.07
CA LEU A 70 10.37 10.23 -10.83
C LEU A 70 9.53 8.95 -10.75
N VAL A 71 10.13 7.88 -10.25
CA VAL A 71 9.43 6.62 -9.97
C VAL A 71 9.44 6.40 -8.47
N MET A 72 8.25 6.44 -7.88
CA MET A 72 8.02 6.28 -6.45
C MET A 72 7.58 4.84 -6.18
N PRO A 73 8.38 4.00 -5.51
CA PRO A 73 7.99 2.63 -5.22
C PRO A 73 6.95 2.59 -4.10
N MET A 74 5.92 1.77 -4.30
CA MET A 74 4.97 1.33 -3.30
C MET A 74 5.22 -0.15 -3.00
N GLN A 75 5.38 -0.49 -1.74
CA GLN A 75 5.71 -1.85 -1.30
C GLN A 75 4.56 -2.41 -0.47
N ILE A 76 4.09 -3.59 -0.87
CA ILE A 76 3.15 -4.35 -0.07
C ILE A 76 3.96 -5.14 0.93
N GLU A 77 3.82 -4.80 2.19
CA GLU A 77 4.52 -5.46 3.29
C GLU A 77 3.57 -6.31 4.12
N ILE A 78 4.08 -7.40 4.64
CA ILE A 78 3.37 -8.28 5.59
C ILE A 78 4.11 -8.35 6.91
N PHE A 79 3.35 -8.50 7.99
CA PHE A 79 3.87 -8.72 9.32
C PHE A 79 4.14 -10.20 9.50
N ASN A 80 5.41 -10.60 9.59
CA ASN A 80 5.84 -11.99 9.57
C ASN A 80 5.87 -12.65 10.96
N ASP A 81 6.20 -13.94 11.03
CA ASP A 81 6.29 -14.70 12.28
C ASP A 81 7.36 -14.19 13.26
N SER A 82 8.39 -13.51 12.74
CA SER A 82 9.42 -12.85 13.55
C SER A 82 8.99 -11.50 14.12
N LYS A 83 7.72 -11.11 13.88
CA LYS A 83 7.14 -9.81 14.26
C LYS A 83 7.87 -8.61 13.64
N THR A 84 8.28 -8.77 12.41
CA THR A 84 8.90 -7.73 11.58
C THR A 84 8.14 -7.57 10.26
N TRP A 85 8.30 -6.42 9.63
CA TRP A 85 7.73 -6.15 8.32
C TRP A 85 8.68 -6.63 7.22
N GLU A 86 8.13 -7.28 6.22
CA GLU A 86 8.87 -7.71 5.03
C GLU A 86 8.01 -7.56 3.77
N ILE A 87 8.64 -7.37 2.62
CA ILE A 87 7.93 -7.26 1.35
C ILE A 87 7.24 -8.59 1.04
N HIS A 88 5.96 -8.52 0.70
CA HIS A 88 5.17 -9.68 0.29
C HIS A 88 5.53 -10.15 -1.12
N THR A 89 6.70 -10.74 -1.29
CA THR A 89 7.23 -11.14 -2.59
C THR A 89 6.37 -12.16 -3.35
N ALA A 90 5.49 -12.87 -2.64
CA ALA A 90 4.52 -13.78 -3.25
C ALA A 90 3.31 -13.07 -3.87
N ASP A 91 3.11 -11.77 -3.59
CA ASP A 91 2.01 -11.01 -4.16
C ASP A 91 2.32 -10.61 -5.61
N THR A 92 1.52 -11.18 -6.50
CA THR A 92 1.54 -10.91 -7.95
C THR A 92 0.14 -10.56 -8.45
N THR A 93 -0.79 -10.25 -7.55
CA THR A 93 -2.21 -10.08 -7.86
C THR A 93 -2.77 -8.72 -7.46
N THR A 94 -2.19 -8.06 -6.46
CA THR A 94 -2.66 -6.75 -6.02
C THR A 94 -2.57 -5.73 -7.14
N GLN A 95 -3.66 -5.02 -7.38
CA GLN A 95 -3.80 -4.01 -8.43
C GLN A 95 -4.36 -2.73 -7.83
N MET A 96 -3.96 -1.61 -8.40
CA MET A 96 -4.47 -0.28 -8.09
C MET A 96 -4.66 0.50 -9.40
N ALA A 97 -5.76 1.21 -9.55
CA ALA A 97 -6.00 2.08 -10.69
C ALA A 97 -5.30 3.45 -10.50
N ASP A 98 -5.09 4.18 -11.59
CA ASP A 98 -4.49 5.52 -11.51
C ASP A 98 -5.41 6.50 -10.79
N ASP A 99 -6.72 6.34 -10.91
CA ASP A 99 -7.72 7.18 -10.26
C ASP A 99 -7.80 6.95 -8.74
N ASP A 100 -7.23 5.84 -8.24
CA ASP A 100 -7.07 5.57 -6.80
C ASP A 100 -5.91 6.37 -6.19
N LEU A 101 -5.08 7.05 -7.01
CA LEU A 101 -4.03 7.93 -6.53
C LEU A 101 -4.58 9.35 -6.37
N LYS A 102 -4.71 9.81 -5.13
CA LYS A 102 -4.92 11.23 -4.84
C LYS A 102 -3.57 11.94 -4.77
N PHE A 103 -3.54 13.16 -5.24
CA PHE A 103 -2.32 13.97 -5.13
C PHE A 103 -2.64 15.43 -4.83
N ILE A 104 -1.75 16.08 -4.09
CA ILE A 104 -1.80 17.50 -3.79
C ILE A 104 -0.56 18.14 -4.38
N ASP A 105 -0.77 19.00 -5.38
CA ASP A 105 0.27 19.75 -6.04
C ASP A 105 0.69 20.97 -5.20
N LYS A 106 1.98 21.07 -4.91
CA LYS A 106 2.64 22.16 -4.21
C LYS A 106 3.90 22.61 -4.96
N LEU A 107 3.87 22.49 -6.28
CA LEU A 107 4.91 23.01 -7.15
C LEU A 107 4.76 24.53 -7.33
N SER A 108 5.83 25.19 -7.75
CA SER A 108 5.84 26.62 -8.09
C SER A 108 4.97 26.96 -9.29
N SER A 109 4.60 25.97 -10.10
CA SER A 109 3.62 26.05 -11.19
C SER A 109 2.79 24.79 -11.25
N ALA A 110 1.57 24.87 -11.80
CA ALA A 110 0.63 23.75 -11.83
C ALA A 110 1.22 22.48 -12.49
N TYR A 111 1.03 21.35 -11.85
CA TYR A 111 1.37 20.04 -12.39
C TYR A 111 0.36 19.60 -13.43
N ASN A 112 0.77 19.56 -14.69
CA ASN A 112 -0.12 19.29 -15.82
C ASN A 112 -0.30 17.80 -16.15
N SER A 113 0.29 16.91 -15.35
CA SER A 113 0.19 15.47 -15.51
C SER A 113 -0.51 14.84 -14.31
N LYS A 114 -0.97 13.60 -14.47
CA LYS A 114 -1.44 12.78 -13.36
C LYS A 114 -0.36 11.76 -12.99
N PRO A 115 -0.21 11.41 -11.70
CA PRO A 115 0.54 10.23 -11.32
C PRO A 115 -0.09 8.97 -11.93
N GLU A 116 0.74 8.04 -12.35
CA GLU A 116 0.29 6.76 -12.96
C GLU A 116 0.84 5.59 -12.16
N VAL A 117 0.00 4.60 -11.88
CA VAL A 117 0.45 3.33 -11.31
C VAL A 117 1.02 2.45 -12.42
N VAL A 118 2.25 2.02 -12.26
CA VAL A 118 2.91 1.05 -13.14
C VAL A 118 3.14 -0.27 -12.40
N ASN A 119 3.38 -1.37 -13.15
CA ASN A 119 3.40 -2.73 -12.62
C ASN A 119 2.02 -3.15 -12.06
N LYS A 120 1.01 -3.20 -12.94
CA LYS A 120 -0.35 -3.67 -12.64
C LYS A 120 -0.56 -5.05 -13.28
N PRO A 121 -0.63 -6.16 -12.54
CA PRO A 121 -0.56 -6.28 -11.07
C PRO A 121 0.85 -6.06 -10.49
N ALA A 122 0.92 -6.06 -9.16
CA ALA A 122 2.17 -5.95 -8.41
C ALA A 122 3.19 -7.01 -8.89
N LEU A 123 4.44 -6.60 -8.98
CA LEU A 123 5.55 -7.50 -9.27
C LEU A 123 6.31 -7.80 -7.97
N SER A 124 6.13 -9.01 -7.45
CA SER A 124 6.73 -9.44 -6.18
C SER A 124 6.47 -8.45 -5.03
N GLY A 125 5.20 -8.07 -4.87
CA GLY A 125 4.78 -7.13 -3.83
C GLY A 125 5.14 -5.67 -4.07
N VAL A 126 5.55 -5.29 -5.28
CA VAL A 126 5.93 -3.92 -5.62
C VAL A 126 5.04 -3.37 -6.73
N LEU A 127 4.45 -2.22 -6.47
CA LEU A 127 3.85 -1.30 -7.44
C LEU A 127 4.74 -0.06 -7.53
N ASN A 128 4.64 0.68 -8.61
CA ASN A 128 5.33 1.96 -8.73
C ASN A 128 4.36 3.07 -9.13
N VAL A 129 4.59 4.26 -8.64
CA VAL A 129 3.94 5.48 -9.13
C VAL A 129 4.92 6.22 -10.02
N ASN A 130 4.57 6.43 -11.27
CA ASN A 130 5.32 7.24 -12.20
C ASN A 130 4.79 8.67 -12.18
N LEU A 131 5.68 9.62 -11.89
CA LEU A 131 5.39 11.05 -11.95
C LEU A 131 6.23 11.66 -13.08
N SER A 132 5.57 12.25 -14.07
CA SER A 132 6.28 12.94 -15.16
C SER A 132 7.06 14.15 -14.63
N SER A 133 8.08 14.57 -15.36
CA SER A 133 8.82 15.79 -15.02
C SER A 133 7.91 17.01 -15.09
N PRO A 134 7.93 17.93 -14.10
CA PRO A 134 7.15 19.16 -14.16
C PRO A 134 7.70 20.15 -15.20
N GLY A 135 8.98 20.09 -15.51
CA GLY A 135 9.63 20.96 -16.49
C GLY A 135 10.63 21.93 -15.86
N PRO A 136 11.37 22.68 -16.69
CA PRO A 136 12.42 23.58 -16.22
C PRO A 136 11.84 24.69 -15.31
N ASP A 137 12.60 25.06 -14.30
CA ASP A 137 12.30 26.11 -13.33
C ASP A 137 11.02 25.87 -12.50
N ILE A 138 10.52 24.63 -12.46
CA ILE A 138 9.36 24.24 -11.65
C ILE A 138 9.84 23.39 -10.48
N ASP A 139 9.97 24.01 -9.33
CA ASP A 139 10.37 23.36 -8.08
C ASP A 139 9.20 23.19 -7.11
N GLY A 140 9.39 22.35 -6.12
CA GLY A 140 8.39 22.09 -5.10
C GLY A 140 8.16 20.61 -4.84
N TYR A 141 6.93 20.25 -4.50
CA TYR A 141 6.62 18.85 -4.23
C TYR A 141 5.17 18.49 -4.54
N ILE A 142 4.94 17.21 -4.69
CA ILE A 142 3.62 16.60 -4.82
C ILE A 142 3.46 15.61 -3.69
N ASP A 143 2.41 15.75 -2.88
CA ASP A 143 1.99 14.73 -1.93
C ASP A 143 1.13 13.70 -2.67
N VAL A 144 1.50 12.41 -2.58
CA VAL A 144 0.80 11.29 -3.21
C VAL A 144 0.22 10.40 -2.14
N THR A 145 -1.08 10.13 -2.22
CA THR A 145 -1.84 9.31 -1.28
C THR A 145 -2.64 8.25 -2.05
N PRO A 146 -2.24 6.97 -1.99
CA PRO A 146 -3.07 5.86 -2.45
C PRO A 146 -4.36 5.74 -1.63
N GLU A 147 -5.52 5.81 -2.28
CA GLU A 147 -6.83 5.62 -1.65
C GLU A 147 -7.20 4.15 -1.64
N LEU A 148 -7.06 3.50 -0.49
CA LEU A 148 -7.20 2.05 -0.36
C LEU A 148 -8.65 1.57 -0.17
N SER A 149 -9.58 2.48 0.17
CA SER A 149 -11.01 2.14 0.36
C SER A 149 -11.84 2.21 -0.90
N ASP A 150 -11.55 3.18 -1.78
CA ASP A 150 -12.36 3.49 -2.95
C ASP A 150 -12.05 2.60 -4.15
N THR A 151 -11.07 1.71 -3.99
CA THR A 151 -10.60 0.87 -5.07
C THR A 151 -11.58 -0.26 -5.34
N GLY A 152 -11.91 -0.51 -6.58
CA GLY A 152 -12.66 -1.71 -6.98
C GLY A 152 -11.97 -3.02 -6.57
N ALA A 153 -10.70 -2.94 -6.18
CA ALA A 153 -9.88 -4.06 -5.72
C ALA A 153 -9.97 -4.33 -4.22
N ASN A 154 -10.65 -3.48 -3.43
CA ASN A 154 -10.80 -3.61 -1.98
C ASN A 154 -9.45 -3.80 -1.26
N LEU A 155 -8.64 -2.74 -1.23
CA LEU A 155 -7.30 -2.74 -0.63
C LEU A 155 -7.27 -2.27 0.83
N GLU A 156 -8.41 -2.21 1.52
CA GLU A 156 -8.49 -1.77 2.93
C GLU A 156 -7.56 -2.54 3.87
N TRP A 157 -7.26 -3.79 3.54
CA TRP A 157 -6.34 -4.62 4.29
C TRP A 157 -4.89 -4.11 4.30
N LEU A 158 -4.55 -3.11 3.45
CA LEU A 158 -3.23 -2.46 3.36
C LEU A 158 -3.14 -1.13 4.10
N LYS A 159 -4.25 -0.66 4.70
CA LYS A 159 -4.22 0.53 5.58
C LYS A 159 -3.41 0.26 6.84
N PHE A 160 -2.87 1.32 7.44
CA PHE A 160 -2.08 1.22 8.66
C PHE A 160 -2.22 2.49 9.51
N ASP A 161 -1.70 2.51 10.74
CA ASP A 161 -1.55 3.72 11.56
C ASP A 161 -0.23 4.41 11.17
N TRP A 162 -0.29 5.26 10.14
CA TRP A 162 0.87 5.96 9.63
C TRP A 162 1.24 7.20 10.44
N SER A 163 0.27 7.79 11.12
CA SER A 163 0.48 8.95 12.00
C SER A 163 1.08 8.56 13.34
N GLY A 164 0.94 7.30 13.76
CA GLY A 164 1.30 6.82 15.09
C GLY A 164 0.42 7.42 16.21
N THR A 165 -0.71 8.01 15.85
CA THR A 165 -1.64 8.66 16.78
C THR A 165 -3.00 8.00 16.82
N SER A 166 -3.34 7.21 15.82
CA SER A 166 -4.56 6.41 15.75
C SER A 166 -4.44 5.17 16.63
N SER A 167 -5.56 4.74 17.20
CA SER A 167 -5.65 3.42 17.81
C SER A 167 -6.10 2.33 16.82
N THR A 168 -6.31 2.73 15.56
CA THR A 168 -6.83 1.86 14.49
C THR A 168 -5.92 1.91 13.26
N PHE A 169 -5.86 0.80 12.53
CA PHE A 169 -5.08 0.69 11.29
C PHE A 169 -5.96 1.05 10.08
N ASP A 170 -6.43 2.29 10.02
CA ASP A 170 -7.41 2.77 9.05
C ASP A 170 -6.92 3.92 8.15
N GLU A 171 -5.64 4.30 8.27
CA GLU A 171 -5.07 5.41 7.51
C GLU A 171 -4.46 4.95 6.17
N ASN A 172 -4.63 5.80 5.16
CA ASN A 172 -3.93 5.67 3.89
C ASN A 172 -2.49 6.17 4.02
N PRO A 173 -1.50 5.52 3.40
CA PRO A 173 -0.14 6.05 3.38
C PRO A 173 -0.05 7.30 2.52
N THR A 174 0.81 8.23 2.90
CA THR A 174 1.10 9.43 2.12
C THR A 174 2.60 9.63 2.01
N ALA A 175 3.09 9.95 0.83
CA ALA A 175 4.50 10.27 0.62
C ALA A 175 4.66 11.46 -0.32
N LYS A 176 5.84 12.06 -0.26
CA LYS A 176 6.20 13.29 -0.94
C LYS A 176 7.20 13.03 -2.06
N ALA A 177 6.85 13.45 -3.27
CA ALA A 177 7.78 13.55 -4.40
C ALA A 177 8.25 15.01 -4.53
N THR A 178 9.53 15.24 -4.36
CA THR A 178 10.12 16.58 -4.41
C THR A 178 10.92 16.77 -5.69
N PHE A 179 10.66 17.86 -6.40
CA PHE A 179 11.31 18.24 -7.66
C PHE A 179 12.11 19.53 -7.50
N GLY A 180 13.31 19.60 -8.11
CA GLY A 180 14.07 20.83 -8.28
C GLY A 180 14.65 21.45 -7.00
N ILE A 181 14.32 20.91 -5.83
CA ILE A 181 14.86 21.42 -4.56
C ILE A 181 16.17 20.71 -4.25
N TYR A 182 17.27 21.36 -4.57
CA TYR A 182 18.61 20.85 -4.27
C TYR A 182 19.14 21.49 -2.99
N LYS A 183 19.60 20.65 -2.07
CA LYS A 183 20.40 21.11 -0.94
C LYS A 183 21.78 21.46 -1.51
N GLY A 184 21.98 22.74 -1.87
CA GLY A 184 23.27 23.23 -2.39
C GLY A 184 24.39 22.89 -1.39
N ASN A 185 25.45 22.24 -1.85
CA ASN A 185 26.69 22.21 -1.09
C ASN A 185 27.15 23.65 -0.93
N PRO A 186 27.47 24.14 0.28
CA PRO A 186 28.06 25.46 0.43
C PRO A 186 29.39 25.49 -0.33
N VAL A 187 29.42 26.18 -1.45
CA VAL A 187 30.64 26.38 -2.19
C VAL A 187 31.45 27.38 -1.37
N GLN A 188 32.52 26.93 -0.71
CA GLN A 188 33.48 27.80 -0.09
C GLN A 188 34.38 28.37 -1.19
N ILE A 189 34.12 29.63 -1.55
CA ILE A 189 35.00 30.37 -2.46
C ILE A 189 36.15 30.91 -1.63
N TYR A 190 37.34 30.31 -1.72
CA TYR A 190 38.55 30.86 -1.16
C TYR A 190 39.09 31.93 -2.13
N ILE A 191 38.93 33.19 -1.78
CA ILE A 191 39.60 34.28 -2.47
C ILE A 191 41.00 34.44 -1.85
N GLN A 192 42.02 33.94 -2.53
CA GLN A 192 43.40 34.18 -2.15
C GLN A 192 43.82 35.57 -2.65
N GLN A 193 43.80 36.56 -1.78
CA GLN A 193 44.37 37.87 -2.09
C GLN A 193 45.91 37.76 -2.12
N ALA A 194 46.49 37.85 -3.32
CA ALA A 194 47.93 38.05 -3.46
C ALA A 194 48.24 39.53 -3.18
N PHE A 195 48.90 39.82 -2.07
CA PHE A 195 49.45 41.14 -1.84
C PHE A 195 50.73 41.30 -2.66
N PRO A 196 50.83 42.31 -3.51
CA PRO A 196 52.10 42.63 -4.17
C PRO A 196 53.14 43.08 -3.13
N LYS A 197 54.39 42.61 -3.28
CA LYS A 197 55.51 43.02 -2.47
C LYS A 197 55.97 44.46 -2.92
#